data_78493252286ecd19e6a4ad2b2da0128e
#
_entry.id   78493252286ecd19e6a4ad2b2da0128e
#
_cell.length_a   1.000
_cell.length_b   1.000
_cell.length_c   1.000
_cell.angle_alpha   90.00
_cell.angle_beta   90.00
_cell.angle_gamma   90.00
#
_symmetry.space_group_name_H-M   'P 1'
#
loop_
_entity.id
_entity.type
_entity.pdbx_description
1 polymer ?
#
loop_
_entity_poly.entity_id
_entity_poly.type
_entity_poly.pdbx_seq_one_letter_code
_entity_poly.pdbx_strand_id
1 'polypeptide(L)'
;MLAACDTGAEEEAQETVAAADESEAIDLTGTLLRDFAGERIPAVTVIDPDGARLDLRDVDGPVLMNLWATWCRPCVVEMPLLDELAADLEGEVRVLTVSADLKGAEVVQPFFDRYELPNLPRWMDSGNDLANAFDGGPLLPLTVLYDAEGREVWRITGAYDWASASAREEVREALSVEAGDAPDTNPSVS
;
A
#
# COMPACT_ATOMS: atom_id res chain seq x y z
N MET A 1 62.39 -46.32 -30.25
CA MET A 1 62.19 -45.29 -29.24
C MET A 1 60.91 -44.60 -29.51
N LEU A 2 59.89 -45.03 -28.84
CA LEU A 2 58.49 -44.50 -29.00
C LEU A 2 58.16 -43.71 -27.73
N ALA A 3 57.91 -42.43 -27.88
CA ALA A 3 57.36 -41.58 -26.84
C ALA A 3 55.83 -41.61 -26.92
N ALA A 4 55.22 -42.04 -25.82
CA ALA A 4 53.77 -41.97 -25.63
C ALA A 4 53.41 -40.59 -25.16
N CYS A 5 52.47 -39.93 -25.82
CA CYS A 5 51.79 -38.74 -25.34
C CYS A 5 50.54 -39.19 -24.58
N ASP A 6 50.56 -38.92 -23.31
CA ASP A 6 49.41 -39.02 -22.43
C ASP A 6 48.56 -37.75 -22.57
N THR A 7 47.35 -37.90 -23.10
CA THR A 7 46.36 -36.83 -23.15
C THR A 7 45.43 -36.95 -21.95
N GLY A 8 45.75 -36.19 -20.91
CA GLY A 8 44.84 -35.98 -19.79
C GLY A 8 43.57 -35.25 -20.23
N ALA A 9 42.44 -35.93 -20.12
CA ALA A 9 41.15 -35.33 -20.24
C ALA A 9 40.85 -34.50 -19.00
N GLU A 10 40.79 -33.19 -19.15
CA GLU A 10 40.25 -32.28 -18.15
C GLU A 10 38.71 -32.40 -18.20
N GLU A 11 38.18 -33.05 -17.17
CA GLU A 11 36.77 -33.18 -16.90
C GLU A 11 36.31 -31.83 -16.36
N GLU A 12 35.72 -31.00 -17.25
CA GLU A 12 35.05 -29.78 -16.84
C GLU A 12 33.77 -30.19 -16.05
N ALA A 13 33.86 -30.05 -14.73
CA ALA A 13 32.72 -30.10 -13.85
C ALA A 13 31.81 -28.92 -14.18
N GLN A 14 30.79 -29.17 -15.01
CA GLN A 14 29.63 -28.25 -15.15
C GLN A 14 28.88 -28.22 -13.83
N GLU A 15 29.20 -27.20 -13.05
CA GLU A 15 28.41 -26.78 -11.89
C GLU A 15 27.07 -26.28 -12.43
N THR A 16 26.08 -27.15 -12.45
CA THR A 16 24.68 -26.77 -12.68
C THR A 16 24.23 -25.95 -11.49
N VAL A 17 24.32 -24.64 -11.64
CA VAL A 17 23.63 -23.69 -10.77
C VAL A 17 22.15 -23.96 -10.98
N ALA A 18 21.56 -24.74 -10.08
CA ALA A 18 20.11 -24.85 -9.96
C ALA A 18 19.59 -23.45 -9.69
N ALA A 19 18.93 -22.87 -10.68
CA ALA A 19 18.10 -21.70 -10.49
C ALA A 19 17.02 -22.11 -9.47
N ALA A 20 17.20 -21.69 -8.25
CA ALA A 20 16.15 -21.73 -7.26
C ALA A 20 15.05 -20.81 -7.77
N ASP A 21 14.00 -21.39 -8.31
CA ASP A 21 12.71 -20.75 -8.52
C ASP A 21 12.08 -20.57 -7.12
N GLU A 22 12.57 -19.58 -6.40
CA GLU A 22 11.95 -19.12 -5.16
C GLU A 22 10.83 -18.14 -5.54
N SER A 23 9.79 -18.68 -6.14
CA SER A 23 8.45 -18.10 -6.11
C SER A 23 7.90 -18.29 -4.68
N GLU A 24 8.52 -17.65 -3.69
CA GLU A 24 7.91 -17.54 -2.37
C GLU A 24 6.59 -16.79 -2.54
N ALA A 25 5.48 -17.48 -2.29
CA ALA A 25 4.17 -16.88 -2.25
C ALA A 25 4.20 -15.77 -1.19
N ILE A 26 3.85 -14.55 -1.60
CA ILE A 26 3.76 -13.42 -0.66
C ILE A 26 2.59 -13.69 0.26
N ASP A 27 2.85 -13.64 1.56
CA ASP A 27 1.83 -13.73 2.59
C ASP A 27 1.01 -12.43 2.61
N LEU A 28 -0.30 -12.55 2.42
CA LEU A 28 -1.27 -11.46 2.42
C LEU A 28 -2.04 -11.40 3.75
N THR A 29 -1.39 -11.73 4.85
CA THR A 29 -1.99 -11.78 6.20
C THR A 29 -1.69 -10.57 7.05
N GLY A 30 -1.35 -9.44 6.52
CA GLY A 30 -0.98 -8.20 7.21
C GLY A 30 -1.46 -8.10 8.68
N THR A 31 -0.81 -7.29 9.48
CA THR A 31 -1.16 -7.15 10.89
C THR A 31 -2.02 -5.92 11.12
N LEU A 32 -3.26 -6.11 11.59
CA LEU A 32 -4.16 -5.02 11.96
C LEU A 32 -3.83 -4.50 13.36
N LEU A 33 -3.64 -3.19 13.47
CA LEU A 33 -3.30 -2.46 14.69
C LEU A 33 -4.37 -1.38 14.96
N ARG A 34 -4.75 -1.21 16.23
CA ARG A 34 -5.67 -0.16 16.70
C ARG A 34 -5.03 0.75 17.75
N ASP A 35 -3.74 0.58 18.00
CA ASP A 35 -3.02 1.35 19.03
C ASP A 35 -2.92 2.86 18.72
N PHE A 36 -3.15 3.23 17.47
CA PHE A 36 -3.09 4.58 16.93
C PHE A 36 -4.46 5.19 16.67
N ALA A 37 -5.54 4.51 17.08
CA ALA A 37 -6.91 4.99 16.85
C ALA A 37 -7.11 6.39 17.45
N GLY A 38 -7.73 7.28 16.66
CA GLY A 38 -7.95 8.69 17.00
C GLY A 38 -6.82 9.63 16.58
N GLU A 39 -5.65 9.13 16.13
CA GLU A 39 -4.61 9.98 15.56
C GLU A 39 -5.10 10.64 14.27
N ARG A 40 -4.65 11.87 14.03
CA ARG A 40 -5.08 12.58 12.83
C ARG A 40 -4.23 12.22 11.63
N ILE A 41 -4.87 12.21 10.47
CA ILE A 41 -4.18 12.11 9.19
C ILE A 41 -3.03 13.12 9.13
N PRO A 42 -1.82 12.72 8.72
CA PRO A 42 -0.66 13.57 8.71
C PRO A 42 -0.83 14.84 7.87
N ALA A 43 -0.26 15.95 8.35
CA ALA A 43 -0.24 17.24 7.66
C ALA A 43 0.82 17.24 6.54
N VAL A 44 0.60 16.45 5.50
CA VAL A 44 1.52 16.27 4.38
C VAL A 44 0.82 16.61 3.07
N THR A 45 1.56 17.25 2.16
CA THR A 45 1.09 17.51 0.80
C THR A 45 1.75 16.52 -0.16
N VAL A 46 0.94 15.72 -0.82
CA VAL A 46 1.35 14.81 -1.88
C VAL A 46 1.13 15.43 -3.26
N ILE A 47 1.82 14.92 -4.28
CA ILE A 47 1.79 15.47 -5.65
C ILE A 47 1.48 14.33 -6.62
N ASP A 48 0.61 14.58 -7.59
CA ASP A 48 0.36 13.63 -8.68
C ASP A 48 1.36 13.81 -9.84
N PRO A 49 1.40 12.92 -10.84
CA PRO A 49 2.30 13.04 -11.99
C PRO A 49 2.09 14.30 -12.85
N ASP A 50 0.91 14.91 -12.82
CA ASP A 50 0.58 16.13 -13.57
C ASP A 50 0.92 17.40 -12.77
N GLY A 51 1.40 17.25 -11.54
CA GLY A 51 1.79 18.33 -10.65
C GLY A 51 0.66 18.89 -9.79
N ALA A 52 -0.53 18.26 -9.79
CA ALA A 52 -1.58 18.62 -8.85
C ALA A 52 -1.12 18.29 -7.42
N ARG A 53 -1.58 19.11 -6.46
CA ARG A 53 -1.19 19.00 -5.05
C ARG A 53 -2.41 18.71 -4.21
N LEU A 54 -2.26 17.80 -3.25
CA LEU A 54 -3.28 17.44 -2.28
C LEU A 54 -2.67 17.51 -0.87
N ASP A 55 -3.18 18.39 -0.01
CA ASP A 55 -2.95 18.27 1.44
C ASP A 55 -3.85 17.13 1.93
N LEU A 56 -3.28 16.15 2.59
CA LEU A 56 -4.02 14.97 3.03
C LEU A 56 -5.15 15.32 4.02
N ARG A 57 -5.04 16.44 4.73
CA ARG A 57 -6.07 16.94 5.65
C ARG A 57 -7.29 17.56 4.95
N ASP A 58 -7.16 17.88 3.66
CA ASP A 58 -8.23 18.46 2.85
C ASP A 58 -9.05 17.38 2.12
N VAL A 59 -8.81 16.10 2.43
CA VAL A 59 -9.57 14.99 1.85
C VAL A 59 -10.89 14.86 2.60
N ASP A 60 -12.00 15.05 1.88
CA ASP A 60 -13.34 14.91 2.44
C ASP A 60 -13.76 13.44 2.54
N GLY A 61 -14.44 13.10 3.63
CA GLY A 61 -15.01 11.78 3.89
C GLY A 61 -13.98 10.73 4.35
N PRO A 62 -14.42 9.48 4.54
CA PRO A 62 -13.54 8.41 4.97
C PRO A 62 -12.48 8.08 3.92
N VAL A 63 -11.27 7.75 4.38
CA VAL A 63 -10.11 7.47 3.53
C VAL A 63 -9.44 6.17 3.91
N LEU A 64 -9.26 5.27 2.95
CA LEU A 64 -8.34 4.15 3.05
C LEU A 64 -7.05 4.53 2.35
N MET A 65 -6.05 4.97 3.12
CA MET A 65 -4.76 5.42 2.60
C MET A 65 -3.75 4.28 2.61
N ASN A 66 -3.18 3.97 1.44
CA ASN A 66 -2.12 2.97 1.30
C ASN A 66 -0.80 3.63 0.91
N LEU A 67 0.23 3.44 1.72
CA LEU A 67 1.60 3.85 1.44
C LEU A 67 2.37 2.67 0.89
N TRP A 68 2.95 2.83 -0.30
CA TRP A 68 3.56 1.75 -1.08
C TRP A 68 4.80 2.23 -1.85
N ALA A 69 5.48 1.33 -2.56
CA ALA A 69 6.54 1.69 -3.49
C ALA A 69 6.70 0.65 -4.60
N THR A 70 7.22 1.06 -5.76
CA THR A 70 7.43 0.17 -6.92
C THR A 70 8.46 -0.93 -6.66
N TRP A 71 9.42 -0.70 -5.76
CA TRP A 71 10.44 -1.66 -5.34
C TRP A 71 10.00 -2.58 -4.18
N CYS A 72 8.86 -2.31 -3.59
CA CYS A 72 8.29 -3.11 -2.51
C CYS A 72 7.48 -4.27 -3.09
N ARG A 73 8.06 -5.46 -3.15
CA ARG A 73 7.42 -6.64 -3.75
C ARG A 73 6.04 -6.97 -3.15
N PRO A 74 5.85 -6.97 -1.81
CA PRO A 74 4.51 -7.18 -1.25
C PRO A 74 3.50 -6.12 -1.67
N CYS A 75 3.92 -4.84 -1.76
CA CYS A 75 3.06 -3.76 -2.24
C CYS A 75 2.58 -4.01 -3.68
N VAL A 76 3.50 -4.40 -4.56
CA VAL A 76 3.19 -4.67 -5.97
C VAL A 76 2.12 -5.75 -6.13
N VAL A 77 2.12 -6.76 -5.26
CA VAL A 77 1.14 -7.86 -5.29
C VAL A 77 -0.24 -7.39 -4.84
N GLU A 78 -0.32 -6.51 -3.85
CA GLU A 78 -1.62 -6.06 -3.33
C GLU A 78 -2.26 -4.93 -4.15
N MET A 79 -1.51 -4.17 -4.96
CA MET A 79 -2.05 -3.04 -5.71
C MET A 79 -3.23 -3.38 -6.63
N PRO A 80 -3.24 -4.49 -7.40
CA PRO A 80 -4.41 -4.89 -8.16
C PRO A 80 -5.63 -5.20 -7.29
N LEU A 81 -5.42 -5.79 -6.10
CA LEU A 81 -6.50 -6.11 -5.15
C LEU A 81 -7.09 -4.83 -4.53
N LEU A 82 -6.25 -3.82 -4.30
CA LEU A 82 -6.69 -2.48 -3.88
C LEU A 82 -7.47 -1.75 -4.98
N ASP A 83 -7.11 -1.95 -6.25
CA ASP A 83 -7.83 -1.36 -7.37
C ASP A 83 -9.26 -1.92 -7.48
N GLU A 84 -9.42 -3.24 -7.31
CA GLU A 84 -10.73 -3.88 -7.23
C GLU A 84 -11.53 -3.38 -6.01
N LEU A 85 -10.89 -3.29 -4.84
CA LEU A 85 -11.54 -2.75 -3.64
C LEU A 85 -11.99 -1.30 -3.83
N ALA A 86 -11.19 -0.48 -4.49
CA ALA A 86 -11.53 0.92 -4.76
C ALA A 86 -12.80 1.05 -5.61
N ALA A 87 -12.96 0.17 -6.62
CA ALA A 87 -14.18 0.11 -7.40
C ALA A 87 -15.40 -0.35 -6.57
N ASP A 88 -15.22 -1.35 -5.70
CA ASP A 88 -16.28 -1.90 -4.85
C ASP A 88 -16.75 -0.92 -3.76
N LEU A 89 -15.88 -0.02 -3.33
CA LEU A 89 -16.16 0.98 -2.27
C LEU A 89 -16.40 2.39 -2.84
N GLU A 90 -16.61 2.52 -4.16
CA GLU A 90 -16.86 3.81 -4.79
C GLU A 90 -18.06 4.53 -4.14
N GLY A 91 -17.84 5.77 -3.69
CA GLY A 91 -18.82 6.57 -2.99
C GLY A 91 -18.99 6.27 -1.49
N GLU A 92 -18.39 5.21 -0.97
CA GLU A 92 -18.40 4.89 0.46
C GLU A 92 -17.08 5.33 1.14
N VAL A 93 -15.94 4.95 0.54
CA VAL A 93 -14.60 5.23 1.05
C VAL A 93 -13.70 5.66 -0.11
N ARG A 94 -12.90 6.68 0.09
CA ARG A 94 -11.88 7.07 -0.88
C ARG A 94 -10.62 6.23 -0.67
N VAL A 95 -10.29 5.37 -1.61
CA VAL A 95 -8.99 4.68 -1.62
C VAL A 95 -7.93 5.64 -2.17
N LEU A 96 -6.90 5.91 -1.38
CA LEU A 96 -5.85 6.86 -1.68
C LEU A 96 -4.48 6.18 -1.63
N THR A 97 -3.88 5.92 -2.80
CA THR A 97 -2.54 5.34 -2.86
C THR A 97 -1.47 6.42 -2.97
N VAL A 98 -0.44 6.34 -2.11
CA VAL A 98 0.68 7.28 -2.06
C VAL A 98 1.99 6.50 -2.21
N SER A 99 2.74 6.79 -3.27
CA SER A 99 4.05 6.17 -3.49
C SER A 99 5.16 6.88 -2.71
N ALA A 100 5.98 6.10 -2.02
CA ALA A 100 7.22 6.55 -1.36
C ALA A 100 8.45 6.45 -2.29
N ASP A 101 8.26 6.33 -3.60
CA ASP A 101 9.36 6.30 -4.55
C ASP A 101 10.03 7.66 -4.68
N LEU A 102 11.33 7.75 -4.37
CA LEU A 102 12.11 8.99 -4.50
C LEU A 102 12.20 9.51 -5.94
N LYS A 103 12.01 8.64 -6.93
CA LYS A 103 11.99 9.00 -8.34
C LYS A 103 10.63 9.50 -8.82
N GLY A 104 9.61 9.43 -7.99
CA GLY A 104 8.27 9.92 -8.26
C GLY A 104 7.70 9.42 -9.59
N ALA A 105 7.20 10.34 -10.42
CA ALA A 105 6.50 10.01 -11.67
C ALA A 105 7.32 9.15 -12.64
N GLU A 106 8.66 9.23 -12.63
CA GLU A 106 9.53 8.42 -13.52
C GLU A 106 9.28 6.91 -13.37
N VAL A 107 8.94 6.45 -12.18
CA VAL A 107 8.71 5.04 -11.89
C VAL A 107 7.23 4.71 -11.61
N VAL A 108 6.48 5.65 -11.05
CA VAL A 108 5.07 5.46 -10.70
C VAL A 108 4.18 5.38 -11.95
N GLN A 109 4.34 6.28 -12.92
CA GLN A 109 3.53 6.24 -14.14
C GLN A 109 3.68 4.92 -14.92
N PRO A 110 4.91 4.45 -15.26
CA PRO A 110 5.07 3.18 -15.95
C PRO A 110 4.53 1.98 -15.17
N PHE A 111 4.53 2.05 -13.85
CA PHE A 111 3.93 1.02 -13.01
C PHE A 111 2.42 0.95 -13.22
N PHE A 112 1.70 2.07 -13.08
CA PHE A 112 0.25 2.12 -13.29
C PHE A 112 -0.15 1.73 -14.72
N ASP A 113 0.62 2.15 -15.71
CA ASP A 113 0.36 1.80 -17.12
C ASP A 113 0.54 0.29 -17.37
N ARG A 114 1.50 -0.33 -16.68
CA ARG A 114 1.77 -1.78 -16.80
C ARG A 114 0.71 -2.64 -16.14
N TYR A 115 0.21 -2.22 -14.95
CA TYR A 115 -0.72 -3.01 -14.15
C TYR A 115 -2.18 -2.64 -14.38
N GLU A 116 -2.46 -1.61 -15.21
CA GLU A 116 -3.80 -1.17 -15.58
C GLU A 116 -4.70 -0.94 -14.36
N LEU A 117 -4.32 0.03 -13.49
CA LEU A 117 -4.98 0.35 -12.23
C LEU A 117 -5.83 1.63 -12.36
N PRO A 118 -7.01 1.59 -13.00
CA PRO A 118 -7.81 2.77 -13.32
C PRO A 118 -8.50 3.40 -12.10
N ASN A 119 -8.73 2.63 -11.03
CA ASN A 119 -9.50 3.07 -9.87
C ASN A 119 -8.62 3.69 -8.77
N LEU A 120 -7.29 3.58 -8.90
CA LEU A 120 -6.35 4.11 -7.92
C LEU A 120 -5.73 5.44 -8.37
N PRO A 121 -5.65 6.45 -7.48
CA PRO A 121 -4.92 7.69 -7.76
C PRO A 121 -3.41 7.46 -7.68
N ARG A 122 -2.64 8.31 -8.39
CA ARG A 122 -1.18 8.19 -8.53
C ARG A 122 -0.43 9.21 -7.67
N TRP A 123 -0.81 9.38 -6.41
CA TRP A 123 -0.15 10.33 -5.51
C TRP A 123 1.26 9.86 -5.13
N MET A 124 2.15 10.81 -4.92
CA MET A 124 3.56 10.56 -4.63
C MET A 124 4.04 11.42 -3.47
N ASP A 125 4.83 10.81 -2.60
CA ASP A 125 5.57 11.42 -1.50
C ASP A 125 7.09 11.27 -1.74
N SER A 126 7.60 11.90 -2.78
CA SER A 126 9.02 11.81 -3.17
C SER A 126 9.97 12.43 -2.13
N GLY A 127 9.46 13.18 -1.17
CA GLY A 127 10.20 13.72 -0.04
C GLY A 127 10.24 12.79 1.17
N ASN A 128 9.45 11.71 1.18
CA ASN A 128 9.21 10.84 2.33
C ASN A 128 8.65 11.58 3.57
N ASP A 129 7.97 12.69 3.38
CA ASP A 129 7.37 13.46 4.48
C ASP A 129 6.25 12.66 5.16
N LEU A 130 5.43 11.95 4.36
CA LEU A 130 4.38 11.05 4.86
C LEU A 130 4.99 9.83 5.54
N ALA A 131 5.99 9.21 4.90
CA ALA A 131 6.69 8.06 5.48
C ALA A 131 7.32 8.41 6.84
N ASN A 132 7.88 9.60 6.96
CA ASN A 132 8.49 10.08 8.22
C ASN A 132 7.46 10.53 9.27
N ALA A 133 6.21 10.80 8.88
CA ALA A 133 5.14 11.16 9.81
C ALA A 133 4.64 9.99 10.66
N PHE A 134 4.90 8.76 10.23
CA PHE A 134 4.60 7.57 11.01
C PHE A 134 5.79 7.19 11.90
N ASP A 135 5.55 7.06 13.20
CA ASP A 135 6.57 6.74 14.19
C ASP A 135 7.35 5.46 13.85
N GLY A 136 8.69 5.60 13.77
CA GLY A 136 9.59 4.49 13.45
C GLY A 136 9.76 4.21 11.95
N GLY A 137 9.11 4.99 11.08
CA GLY A 137 9.05 4.77 9.63
C GLY A 137 8.11 3.61 9.25
N PRO A 138 7.38 3.71 8.15
CA PRO A 138 6.44 2.66 7.76
C PRO A 138 7.18 1.41 7.29
N LEU A 139 6.74 0.26 7.78
CA LEU A 139 6.97 -0.99 7.08
C LEU A 139 6.00 -1.03 5.89
N LEU A 140 6.53 -0.99 4.66
CA LEU A 140 5.69 -1.06 3.47
C LEU A 140 5.24 -2.50 3.17
N PRO A 141 3.99 -2.67 2.70
CA PRO A 141 2.95 -1.66 2.61
C PRO A 141 2.39 -1.28 3.98
N LEU A 142 1.90 -0.04 4.10
CA LEU A 142 1.15 0.44 5.25
C LEU A 142 -0.20 0.95 4.76
N THR A 143 -1.30 0.38 5.27
CA THR A 143 -2.65 0.87 4.96
C THR A 143 -3.29 1.40 6.22
N VAL A 144 -3.85 2.60 6.18
CA VAL A 144 -4.51 3.26 7.30
C VAL A 144 -5.91 3.66 6.91
N LEU A 145 -6.90 3.26 7.70
CA LEU A 145 -8.27 3.72 7.57
C LEU A 145 -8.50 4.95 8.45
N TYR A 146 -8.98 6.02 7.85
CA TYR A 146 -9.42 7.23 8.54
C TYR A 146 -10.93 7.41 8.40
N ASP A 147 -11.58 7.90 9.48
CA ASP A 147 -12.97 8.28 9.48
C ASP A 147 -13.22 9.59 8.70
N ALA A 148 -14.47 10.05 8.68
CA ALA A 148 -14.88 11.27 7.99
C ALA A 148 -14.26 12.55 8.58
N GLU A 149 -13.83 12.52 9.83
CA GLU A 149 -13.14 13.61 10.54
C GLU A 149 -11.62 13.55 10.39
N GLY A 150 -11.09 12.59 9.61
CA GLY A 150 -9.67 12.36 9.39
C GLY A 150 -8.95 11.79 10.61
N ARG A 151 -9.66 11.00 11.45
CA ARG A 151 -9.07 10.28 12.58
C ARG A 151 -8.80 8.84 12.18
N GLU A 152 -7.68 8.31 12.58
CA GLU A 152 -7.36 6.90 12.34
C GLU A 152 -8.31 5.99 13.11
N VAL A 153 -8.88 5.01 12.39
CA VAL A 153 -9.70 3.94 12.97
C VAL A 153 -8.83 2.72 13.25
N TRP A 154 -8.01 2.35 12.27
CA TRP A 154 -7.01 1.29 12.37
C TRP A 154 -5.96 1.41 11.25
N ARG A 155 -4.86 0.70 11.41
CA ARG A 155 -3.87 0.51 10.35
C ARG A 155 -3.52 -0.97 10.16
N ILE A 156 -3.10 -1.34 8.95
CA ILE A 156 -2.57 -2.65 8.61
C ILE A 156 -1.13 -2.46 8.14
N THR A 157 -0.21 -3.22 8.74
CA THR A 157 1.19 -3.30 8.32
C THR A 157 1.44 -4.63 7.61
N GLY A 158 2.12 -4.57 6.46
CA GLY A 158 2.32 -5.73 5.58
C GLY A 158 1.17 -5.92 4.59
N ALA A 159 1.42 -6.71 3.54
CA ALA A 159 0.45 -6.94 2.47
C ALA A 159 -0.80 -7.66 2.99
N TYR A 160 -1.96 -7.27 2.46
CA TYR A 160 -3.25 -7.78 2.88
C TYR A 160 -4.10 -8.22 1.68
N ASP A 161 -4.96 -9.22 1.89
CA ASP A 161 -5.88 -9.72 0.85
C ASP A 161 -7.10 -8.80 0.72
N TRP A 162 -6.94 -7.70 -0.01
CA TRP A 162 -8.00 -6.72 -0.26
C TRP A 162 -9.13 -7.24 -1.14
N ALA A 163 -8.94 -8.34 -1.87
CA ALA A 163 -9.99 -8.98 -2.66
C ALA A 163 -10.95 -9.82 -1.80
N SER A 164 -10.58 -10.13 -0.55
CA SER A 164 -11.43 -10.92 0.34
C SER A 164 -12.72 -10.20 0.72
N ALA A 165 -13.79 -10.97 0.91
CA ALA A 165 -15.06 -10.43 1.40
C ALA A 165 -14.92 -9.80 2.81
N SER A 166 -14.03 -10.39 3.65
CA SER A 166 -13.76 -9.88 4.99
C SER A 166 -13.09 -8.51 4.97
N ALA A 167 -12.19 -8.22 4.03
CA ALA A 167 -11.56 -6.91 3.92
C ALA A 167 -12.59 -5.78 3.67
N ARG A 168 -13.57 -6.03 2.77
CA ARG A 168 -14.66 -5.08 2.50
C ARG A 168 -15.54 -4.87 3.73
N GLU A 169 -15.86 -5.96 4.42
CA GLU A 169 -16.70 -5.92 5.61
C GLU A 169 -16.01 -5.19 6.76
N GLU A 170 -14.71 -5.43 6.98
CA GLU A 170 -13.90 -4.72 7.99
C GLU A 170 -13.88 -3.21 7.76
N VAL A 171 -13.72 -2.76 6.51
CA VAL A 171 -13.77 -1.33 6.19
C VAL A 171 -15.15 -0.74 6.50
N ARG A 172 -16.22 -1.38 6.04
CA ARG A 172 -17.60 -0.89 6.25
C ARG A 172 -18.01 -0.93 7.72
N GLU A 173 -17.68 -2.01 8.43
CA GLU A 173 -18.01 -2.15 9.85
C GLU A 173 -17.30 -1.09 10.69
N ALA A 174 -16.00 -0.86 10.46
CA ALA A 174 -15.24 0.15 11.17
C ALA A 174 -15.86 1.54 11.03
N LEU A 175 -16.29 1.92 9.85
CA LEU A 175 -16.91 3.24 9.60
C LEU A 175 -18.35 3.34 10.15
N SER A 176 -19.09 2.23 10.21
CA SER A 176 -20.45 2.22 10.75
C SER A 176 -20.48 2.38 12.27
N VAL A 177 -19.49 1.87 12.97
CA VAL A 177 -19.33 2.02 14.43
C VAL A 177 -19.06 3.48 14.80
N GLU A 178 -18.19 4.16 14.04
CA GLU A 178 -17.86 5.58 14.25
C GLU A 178 -19.10 6.48 14.02
N ALA A 179 -19.91 6.19 13.01
CA ALA A 179 -21.13 6.95 12.72
C ALA A 179 -22.20 6.80 13.83
N GLY A 180 -22.16 5.74 14.63
CA GLY A 180 -23.10 5.48 15.74
C GLY A 180 -22.72 6.13 17.06
N ASP A 181 -21.47 6.55 17.24
CA ASP A 181 -20.98 7.16 18.50
C ASP A 181 -20.98 8.71 18.45
N ALA A 182 -21.52 9.32 17.40
CA ALA A 182 -21.70 10.76 17.34
C ALA A 182 -22.69 11.19 18.45
N PRO A 183 -22.31 12.08 19.41
CA PRO A 183 -23.21 12.52 20.46
C PRO A 183 -24.39 13.24 19.88
N ASP A 184 -25.59 12.77 20.26
CA ASP A 184 -26.88 13.34 19.86
C ASP A 184 -26.94 14.80 20.35
N THR A 185 -26.46 15.74 19.54
CA THR A 185 -26.59 17.16 19.79
C THR A 185 -27.98 17.63 19.39
N ASN A 186 -28.98 17.18 20.14
CA ASN A 186 -30.31 17.78 20.07
C ASN A 186 -30.35 18.98 21.05
N PRO A 187 -30.33 20.24 20.60
CA PRO A 187 -30.57 21.36 21.48
C PRO A 187 -32.05 21.37 21.80
N SER A 188 -32.42 20.87 22.98
CA SER A 188 -33.75 21.07 23.54
C SER A 188 -34.03 22.56 23.69
N VAL A 189 -34.80 23.08 22.75
CA VAL A 189 -35.39 24.44 22.84
C VAL A 189 -36.44 24.38 23.93
N SER A 190 -36.24 25.16 24.98
CA SER A 190 -37.31 25.58 25.93
C SER A 190 -37.46 27.08 25.85
#